data_5dabe2b94cdea0da16dc2a95c0ea1df1
#
_entry.id   5dabe2b94cdea0da16dc2a95c0ea1df1
#
_cell.length_a   1.000
_cell.length_b   1.000
_cell.length_c   1.000
_cell.angle_alpha   90.00
_cell.angle_beta   90.00
_cell.angle_gamma   90.00
#
_symmetry.space_group_name_H-M   'P 1'
#
loop_
_entity.id
_entity.type
_entity.pdbx_description
1 polymer ?
#
loop_
_entity_poly.entity_id
_entity_poly.type
_entity_poly.pdbx_seq_one_letter_code
_entity_poly.pdbx_strand_id
1 'polypeptide(L)'
;MPYFIIDGCPEIVLQDNLGEQFNLNMYYKELYKDTLHRDEITIKGNKFSLYHMTVNEGADKHELHLCANNREVKSYDLSRYIPNLDKKIVTETQSYYYVGYIAGEYLDQAVNADRYEFNFSDAPLLNSIDEKELTEAAVMYIAAYLSEDLGKIKDEKQKQIDEFVRHKKPQYRYLLNHRKDVYDKIPVGLSEERLDLELYKQEQQWELDIAQQKVKIEEKQKESAANTPQFMELFNEYCSSVTQLSQASLAEYIVRRKAVIELLERALESTDDGKYSRESQIHSIICPMQITSDDIQFDEMNLWLIDDRLAYHQFLASDQPMKHYQF
;
A
#
# COMPACT_ATOMS: atom_id res chain seq x y z
N MET A 1 -4.62 -29.52 -9.69
CA MET A 1 -5.33 -29.27 -8.45
C MET A 1 -6.85 -29.34 -8.57
N PRO A 2 -7.55 -28.59 -9.44
CA PRO A 2 -9.02 -28.67 -9.53
C PRO A 2 -9.54 -30.09 -9.80
N TYR A 3 -8.73 -30.91 -10.43
CA TYR A 3 -9.06 -32.27 -10.78
C TYR A 3 -9.44 -33.17 -9.60
N PHE A 4 -8.81 -33.00 -8.42
CA PHE A 4 -9.10 -33.78 -7.22
C PHE A 4 -10.30 -33.26 -6.41
N ILE A 5 -10.77 -32.06 -6.72
CA ILE A 5 -11.84 -31.36 -5.99
C ILE A 5 -13.22 -31.69 -6.61
N ILE A 6 -13.24 -32.17 -7.87
CA ILE A 6 -14.44 -32.33 -8.65
C ILE A 6 -15.06 -33.71 -8.46
N ASP A 7 -16.39 -33.75 -8.37
CA ASP A 7 -17.13 -35.00 -8.32
C ASP A 7 -16.88 -35.81 -9.62
N GLY A 8 -16.53 -37.10 -9.46
CA GLY A 8 -16.25 -38.00 -10.58
C GLY A 8 -14.77 -38.00 -11.04
N CYS A 9 -13.86 -37.41 -10.28
CA CYS A 9 -12.42 -37.55 -10.53
C CYS A 9 -12.03 -39.03 -10.58
N PRO A 10 -11.33 -39.52 -11.63
CA PRO A 10 -10.83 -40.89 -11.66
C PRO A 10 -9.80 -41.11 -10.55
N GLU A 11 -9.76 -42.34 -10.06
CA GLU A 11 -8.80 -42.74 -9.03
C GLU A 11 -7.38 -42.75 -9.64
N ILE A 12 -6.44 -42.05 -9.02
CA ILE A 12 -5.06 -41.98 -9.43
C ILE A 12 -4.20 -42.67 -8.33
N VAL A 13 -3.59 -43.79 -8.72
CA VAL A 13 -2.73 -44.58 -7.85
C VAL A 13 -1.31 -44.54 -8.43
N LEU A 14 -0.37 -44.07 -7.63
CA LEU A 14 1.05 -44.23 -7.91
C LEU A 14 1.52 -45.57 -7.35
N GLN A 15 2.25 -46.33 -8.16
CA GLN A 15 2.83 -47.60 -7.72
C GLN A 15 4.35 -47.54 -7.98
N ASP A 16 5.15 -47.85 -6.97
CA ASP A 16 6.57 -47.96 -7.12
C ASP A 16 7.01 -49.34 -7.65
N ASN A 17 8.31 -49.50 -7.86
CA ASN A 17 8.92 -50.75 -8.32
C ASN A 17 8.96 -51.86 -7.25
N LEU A 18 8.62 -51.55 -5.99
CA LEU A 18 8.51 -52.51 -4.89
C LEU A 18 7.06 -52.98 -4.69
N GLY A 19 6.10 -52.40 -5.43
CA GLY A 19 4.67 -52.71 -5.36
C GLY A 19 3.91 -51.90 -4.33
N GLU A 20 4.57 -50.93 -3.68
CA GLU A 20 3.85 -49.98 -2.79
C GLU A 20 2.94 -49.07 -3.60
N GLN A 21 1.72 -48.88 -3.12
CA GLN A 21 0.69 -48.09 -3.77
C GLN A 21 0.38 -46.85 -2.93
N PHE A 22 0.34 -45.69 -3.60
CA PHE A 22 -0.01 -44.41 -3.01
C PHE A 22 -1.21 -43.81 -3.76
N ASN A 23 -2.37 -43.71 -3.06
CA ASN A 23 -3.59 -43.17 -3.65
C ASN A 23 -3.61 -41.62 -3.51
N LEU A 24 -3.44 -40.94 -4.61
CA LEU A 24 -3.41 -39.46 -4.64
C LEU A 24 -4.76 -38.82 -4.26
N ASN A 25 -5.88 -39.43 -4.65
CA ASN A 25 -7.21 -38.90 -4.33
C ASN A 25 -7.47 -38.92 -2.84
N MET A 26 -7.09 -40.02 -2.15
CA MET A 26 -7.23 -40.12 -0.68
C MET A 26 -6.32 -39.12 0.02
N TYR A 27 -5.06 -39.01 -0.42
CA TYR A 27 -4.09 -38.06 0.12
C TYR A 27 -4.59 -36.61 0.02
N TYR A 28 -5.08 -36.19 -1.16
CA TYR A 28 -5.61 -34.86 -1.35
C TYR A 28 -6.90 -34.61 -0.56
N LYS A 29 -7.79 -35.59 -0.47
CA LYS A 29 -9.01 -35.48 0.36
C LYS A 29 -8.68 -35.26 1.82
N GLU A 30 -7.68 -35.99 2.33
CA GLU A 30 -7.27 -35.87 3.72
C GLU A 30 -6.54 -34.57 4.01
N LEU A 31 -5.66 -34.11 3.09
CA LEU A 31 -4.90 -32.88 3.20
C LEU A 31 -5.78 -31.62 3.19
N TYR A 32 -6.86 -31.62 2.42
CA TYR A 32 -7.72 -30.44 2.24
C TYR A 32 -9.12 -30.60 2.83
N LYS A 33 -9.38 -31.64 3.62
CA LYS A 33 -10.68 -31.94 4.20
C LYS A 33 -11.27 -30.79 5.00
N ASP A 34 -10.44 -30.11 5.77
CA ASP A 34 -10.84 -29.04 6.68
C ASP A 34 -10.68 -27.63 6.08
N THR A 35 -10.05 -27.52 4.89
CA THR A 35 -9.74 -26.24 4.25
C THR A 35 -10.50 -25.98 2.96
N LEU A 36 -11.16 -27.01 2.42
CA LEU A 36 -11.93 -26.89 1.18
C LEU A 36 -13.36 -26.44 1.48
N HIS A 37 -13.71 -25.25 1.03
CA HIS A 37 -15.08 -24.75 1.06
C HIS A 37 -15.57 -24.47 -0.36
N ARG A 38 -16.89 -24.56 -0.61
CA ARG A 38 -17.49 -24.35 -1.92
C ARG A 38 -18.64 -23.38 -1.82
N ASP A 39 -18.62 -22.35 -2.65
CA ASP A 39 -19.70 -21.42 -2.90
C ASP A 39 -20.27 -21.57 -4.33
N GLU A 40 -21.54 -21.27 -4.50
CA GLU A 40 -22.19 -21.17 -5.80
C GLU A 40 -22.43 -19.70 -6.15
N ILE A 41 -21.86 -19.25 -7.25
CA ILE A 41 -22.00 -17.88 -7.77
C ILE A 41 -22.93 -17.95 -8.98
N THR A 42 -23.92 -17.06 -9.04
CA THR A 42 -24.80 -16.92 -10.21
C THR A 42 -24.64 -15.56 -10.84
N ILE A 43 -24.21 -15.50 -12.12
CA ILE A 43 -24.04 -14.27 -12.88
C ILE A 43 -24.86 -14.39 -14.14
N LYS A 44 -25.79 -13.46 -14.38
CA LYS A 44 -26.66 -13.42 -15.56
C LYS A 44 -27.34 -14.77 -15.87
N GLY A 45 -27.70 -15.54 -14.83
CA GLY A 45 -28.33 -16.83 -14.95
C GLY A 45 -27.39 -18.03 -15.11
N ASN A 46 -26.09 -17.81 -15.29
CA ASN A 46 -25.08 -18.85 -15.35
C ASN A 46 -24.54 -19.16 -13.96
N LYS A 47 -24.39 -20.44 -13.64
CA LYS A 47 -23.91 -20.91 -12.34
C LYS A 47 -22.43 -21.26 -12.41
N PHE A 48 -21.70 -20.84 -11.39
CA PHE A 48 -20.29 -21.13 -11.19
C PHE A 48 -20.07 -21.69 -9.81
N SER A 49 -19.19 -22.69 -9.70
CA SER A 49 -18.72 -23.20 -8.42
C SER A 49 -17.38 -22.54 -8.11
N LEU A 50 -17.31 -21.84 -6.97
CA LEU A 50 -16.08 -21.30 -6.43
C LEU A 50 -15.61 -22.19 -5.29
N TYR A 51 -14.44 -22.77 -5.45
CA TYR A 51 -13.78 -23.59 -4.42
C TYR A 51 -12.71 -22.74 -3.72
N HIS A 52 -12.83 -22.64 -2.40
CA HIS A 52 -11.88 -21.94 -1.54
C HIS A 52 -10.92 -22.95 -0.93
N MET A 53 -9.64 -22.65 -0.94
CA MET A 53 -8.62 -23.51 -0.39
C MET A 53 -7.51 -22.68 0.27
N THR A 54 -7.01 -23.16 1.40
CA THR A 54 -5.84 -22.60 2.08
C THR A 54 -4.66 -23.54 1.92
N VAL A 55 -3.51 -23.03 1.50
CA VAL A 55 -2.33 -23.81 1.16
C VAL A 55 -1.15 -23.32 1.99
N ASN A 56 -0.61 -24.19 2.83
CA ASN A 56 0.51 -23.86 3.72
C ASN A 56 1.85 -23.88 2.99
N GLU A 57 2.03 -24.81 2.06
CA GLU A 57 3.25 -25.02 1.28
C GLU A 57 2.94 -25.19 -0.21
N GLY A 58 3.88 -24.78 -1.07
CA GLY A 58 3.74 -24.95 -2.52
C GLY A 58 2.98 -23.84 -3.25
N ALA A 59 2.56 -22.80 -2.53
CA ALA A 59 2.09 -21.54 -3.12
C ALA A 59 3.00 -20.39 -2.64
N ASP A 60 3.17 -19.38 -3.48
CA ASP A 60 3.98 -18.19 -3.21
C ASP A 60 3.17 -16.89 -3.20
N LYS A 61 1.90 -16.96 -3.60
CA LYS A 61 0.94 -15.84 -3.66
C LYS A 61 -0.49 -16.31 -3.52
N HIS A 62 -1.40 -15.36 -3.29
CA HIS A 62 -2.85 -15.61 -3.29
C HIS A 62 -3.38 -15.56 -4.72
N GLU A 63 -4.02 -16.63 -5.17
CA GLU A 63 -4.46 -16.75 -6.57
C GLU A 63 -5.91 -17.17 -6.72
N LEU A 64 -6.54 -16.66 -7.78
CA LEU A 64 -7.80 -17.16 -8.33
C LEU A 64 -7.51 -17.81 -9.67
N HIS A 65 -7.88 -19.09 -9.80
CA HIS A 65 -7.73 -19.86 -11.03
C HIS A 65 -9.09 -20.04 -11.72
N LEU A 66 -9.18 -19.64 -12.98
CA LEU A 66 -10.31 -19.92 -13.84
C LEU A 66 -10.09 -21.28 -14.52
N CYS A 67 -11.04 -22.17 -14.33
CA CYS A 67 -10.95 -23.56 -14.77
C CYS A 67 -12.02 -23.88 -15.82
N ALA A 68 -11.63 -24.60 -16.85
CA ALA A 68 -12.53 -25.20 -17.85
C ALA A 68 -12.17 -26.66 -18.11
N ASN A 69 -13.19 -27.51 -18.27
CA ASN A 69 -12.99 -28.93 -18.51
C ASN A 69 -12.01 -29.58 -17.53
N ASN A 70 -12.15 -29.23 -16.24
CA ASN A 70 -11.34 -29.72 -15.12
C ASN A 70 -9.84 -29.33 -15.18
N ARG A 71 -9.49 -28.30 -15.92
CA ARG A 71 -8.13 -27.77 -15.99
C ARG A 71 -8.11 -26.29 -15.74
N GLU A 72 -7.02 -25.82 -15.17
CA GLU A 72 -6.69 -24.41 -15.11
C GLU A 72 -6.41 -23.88 -16.50
N VAL A 73 -6.98 -22.73 -16.81
CA VAL A 73 -6.77 -22.00 -18.07
C VAL A 73 -6.08 -20.67 -17.81
N LYS A 74 -6.49 -19.97 -16.74
CA LYS A 74 -5.95 -18.64 -16.42
C LYS A 74 -5.92 -18.43 -14.92
N SER A 75 -4.92 -17.69 -14.42
CA SER A 75 -4.82 -17.31 -13.01
C SER A 75 -4.70 -15.81 -12.81
N TYR A 76 -5.16 -15.33 -11.66
CA TYR A 76 -5.13 -13.94 -11.24
C TYR A 76 -4.52 -13.83 -9.85
N ASP A 77 -3.58 -12.92 -9.72
CA ASP A 77 -3.02 -12.52 -8.44
C ASP A 77 -4.02 -11.67 -7.67
N LEU A 78 -4.53 -12.19 -6.56
CA LEU A 78 -5.57 -11.57 -5.75
C LEU A 78 -5.08 -10.32 -4.99
N SER A 79 -3.78 -10.15 -4.80
CA SER A 79 -3.22 -8.96 -4.16
C SER A 79 -3.53 -7.66 -4.91
N ARG A 80 -3.84 -7.78 -6.22
CA ARG A 80 -4.24 -6.65 -7.07
C ARG A 80 -5.68 -6.22 -6.89
N TYR A 81 -6.52 -7.08 -6.31
CA TYR A 81 -7.96 -6.89 -6.18
C TYR A 81 -8.41 -6.73 -4.73
N ILE A 82 -7.74 -7.41 -3.80
CA ILE A 82 -8.10 -7.43 -2.38
C ILE A 82 -6.96 -6.81 -1.57
N PRO A 83 -7.21 -5.68 -0.89
CA PRO A 83 -6.21 -5.07 -0.02
C PRO A 83 -5.73 -6.04 1.07
N ASN A 84 -4.47 -5.92 1.46
CA ASN A 84 -3.83 -6.72 2.51
C ASN A 84 -3.56 -8.20 2.17
N LEU A 85 -3.73 -8.60 0.91
CA LEU A 85 -3.34 -9.92 0.40
C LEU A 85 -1.98 -9.95 -0.29
N ASP A 86 -1.09 -9.03 0.02
CA ASP A 86 0.25 -8.94 -0.55
C ASP A 86 1.26 -9.92 0.08
N LYS A 87 0.90 -10.53 1.22
CA LYS A 87 1.73 -11.51 1.92
C LYS A 87 0.90 -12.68 2.42
N LYS A 88 1.62 -13.75 2.81
CA LYS A 88 1.05 -14.92 3.45
C LYS A 88 0.20 -14.51 4.66
N ILE A 89 -1.03 -15.00 4.75
CA ILE A 89 -1.88 -14.80 5.93
C ILE A 89 -1.29 -15.62 7.07
N VAL A 90 -1.05 -14.97 8.20
CA VAL A 90 -0.56 -15.60 9.43
C VAL A 90 -1.63 -15.42 10.49
N THR A 91 -2.12 -16.54 11.01
CA THR A 91 -3.06 -16.59 12.14
C THR A 91 -2.37 -17.23 13.34
N GLU A 92 -3.02 -17.29 14.49
CA GLU A 92 -2.48 -17.94 15.70
C GLU A 92 -2.18 -19.43 15.50
N THR A 93 -2.88 -20.08 14.56
CA THR A 93 -2.83 -21.54 14.38
C THR A 93 -2.14 -21.97 13.10
N GLN A 94 -2.12 -21.12 12.06
CA GLN A 94 -1.62 -21.48 10.75
C GLN A 94 -1.11 -20.29 9.95
N SER A 95 -0.32 -20.60 8.92
CA SER A 95 0.18 -19.63 7.97
C SER A 95 -0.04 -20.17 6.56
N TYR A 96 -0.78 -19.44 5.71
CA TYR A 96 -1.25 -19.96 4.44
C TYR A 96 -1.33 -18.91 3.34
N TYR A 97 -1.30 -19.37 2.10
CA TYR A 97 -1.79 -18.64 0.94
C TYR A 97 -3.21 -19.13 0.59
N TYR A 98 -4.05 -18.22 0.18
CA TYR A 98 -5.37 -18.57 -0.34
C TYR A 98 -5.28 -18.90 -1.83
N VAL A 99 -5.95 -19.97 -2.24
CA VAL A 99 -6.09 -20.39 -3.63
C VAL A 99 -7.56 -20.68 -3.93
N GLY A 100 -8.13 -19.90 -4.86
CA GLY A 100 -9.50 -20.08 -5.31
C GLY A 100 -9.55 -20.75 -6.70
N TYR A 101 -10.50 -21.66 -6.91
CA TYR A 101 -10.78 -22.24 -8.21
C TYR A 101 -12.23 -21.97 -8.59
N ILE A 102 -12.47 -21.33 -9.74
CA ILE A 102 -13.80 -21.12 -10.27
C ILE A 102 -14.00 -21.97 -11.53
N ALA A 103 -15.09 -22.70 -11.56
CA ALA A 103 -15.46 -23.58 -12.67
C ALA A 103 -16.97 -23.50 -12.93
N GLY A 104 -17.38 -23.78 -14.15
CA GLY A 104 -18.78 -23.78 -14.56
C GLY A 104 -18.96 -24.08 -16.04
N GLU A 105 -20.16 -24.52 -16.42
CA GLU A 105 -20.47 -24.89 -17.78
C GLU A 105 -20.20 -23.75 -18.79
N TYR A 106 -20.43 -22.51 -18.38
CA TYR A 106 -20.12 -21.33 -19.21
C TYR A 106 -18.62 -21.23 -19.56
N LEU A 107 -17.74 -21.51 -18.57
CA LEU A 107 -16.29 -21.52 -18.80
C LEU A 107 -15.86 -22.70 -19.68
N ASP A 108 -16.50 -23.87 -19.54
CA ASP A 108 -16.23 -25.04 -20.33
C ASP A 108 -16.56 -24.80 -21.83
N GLN A 109 -17.60 -23.99 -22.09
CA GLN A 109 -18.00 -23.61 -23.46
C GLN A 109 -17.19 -22.43 -24.02
N ALA A 110 -16.72 -21.51 -23.13
CA ALA A 110 -15.99 -20.31 -23.53
C ALA A 110 -14.51 -20.54 -23.80
N VAL A 111 -13.93 -21.67 -23.37
CA VAL A 111 -12.52 -21.97 -23.58
C VAL A 111 -12.20 -22.25 -25.04
N ASN A 112 -11.06 -21.74 -25.53
CA ASN A 112 -10.60 -22.03 -26.89
C ASN A 112 -10.16 -23.51 -27.05
N ALA A 113 -10.01 -23.97 -28.32
CA ALA A 113 -9.63 -25.35 -28.61
C ALA A 113 -8.30 -25.78 -28.00
N ASP A 114 -7.36 -24.86 -27.89
CA ASP A 114 -6.01 -25.10 -27.33
C ASP A 114 -5.99 -24.98 -25.80
N ARG A 115 -7.08 -24.50 -25.17
CA ARG A 115 -7.29 -24.38 -23.71
C ARG A 115 -6.28 -23.46 -23.00
N TYR A 116 -5.83 -22.42 -23.68
CA TYR A 116 -4.94 -21.40 -23.10
C TYR A 116 -5.65 -20.07 -22.80
N GLU A 117 -6.83 -19.84 -23.43
CA GLU A 117 -7.56 -18.59 -23.26
C GLU A 117 -9.06 -18.82 -23.32
N PHE A 118 -9.81 -17.91 -22.74
CA PHE A 118 -11.27 -17.85 -22.87
C PHE A 118 -11.68 -16.88 -23.96
N ASN A 119 -12.57 -17.31 -24.85
CA ASN A 119 -13.21 -16.45 -25.81
C ASN A 119 -14.47 -15.83 -25.18
N PHE A 120 -14.30 -14.95 -24.25
CA PHE A 120 -15.40 -14.10 -23.77
C PHE A 120 -15.81 -13.22 -24.96
N SER A 121 -17.03 -13.33 -25.45
CA SER A 121 -17.42 -12.61 -26.65
C SER A 121 -17.40 -11.09 -26.35
N ASP A 122 -16.66 -10.35 -27.17
CA ASP A 122 -16.58 -8.88 -27.13
C ASP A 122 -17.91 -8.21 -27.56
N ALA A 123 -18.87 -8.96 -28.01
CA ALA A 123 -20.20 -8.46 -28.36
C ALA A 123 -21.20 -8.69 -27.22
N PRO A 124 -21.95 -7.67 -26.78
CA PRO A 124 -22.98 -7.81 -25.77
C PRO A 124 -24.18 -8.60 -26.30
N LEU A 125 -24.06 -9.92 -26.33
CA LEU A 125 -25.22 -10.78 -26.35
C LEU A 125 -25.90 -10.68 -24.98
N LEU A 126 -27.23 -10.78 -24.96
CA LEU A 126 -28.07 -10.48 -23.80
C LEU A 126 -27.69 -11.23 -22.48
N ASN A 127 -26.82 -12.23 -22.53
CA ASN A 127 -26.33 -13.00 -21.37
C ASN A 127 -24.82 -13.28 -21.44
N SER A 128 -24.03 -12.54 -22.23
CA SER A 128 -22.58 -12.70 -22.24
C SER A 128 -22.00 -12.15 -20.92
N ILE A 129 -21.14 -12.92 -20.31
CA ILE A 129 -20.37 -12.54 -19.12
C ILE A 129 -18.96 -12.21 -19.62
N ASP A 130 -18.43 -11.04 -19.26
CA ASP A 130 -17.05 -10.74 -19.53
C ASP A 130 -16.11 -11.26 -18.43
N GLU A 131 -14.83 -11.33 -18.73
CA GLU A 131 -13.81 -11.82 -17.82
C GLU A 131 -13.72 -10.98 -16.54
N LYS A 132 -13.88 -9.67 -16.70
CA LYS A 132 -13.80 -8.72 -15.59
C LYS A 132 -14.98 -8.90 -14.63
N GLU A 133 -16.19 -9.02 -15.17
CA GLU A 133 -17.41 -9.23 -14.40
C GLU A 133 -17.35 -10.52 -13.57
N LEU A 134 -16.84 -11.61 -14.18
CA LEU A 134 -16.65 -12.89 -13.48
C LEU A 134 -15.60 -12.77 -12.38
N THR A 135 -14.47 -12.12 -12.68
CA THR A 135 -13.38 -11.94 -11.71
C THR A 135 -13.83 -11.07 -10.53
N GLU A 136 -14.52 -9.95 -10.80
CA GLU A 136 -15.04 -9.06 -9.76
C GLU A 136 -16.07 -9.78 -8.86
N ALA A 137 -16.97 -10.57 -9.43
CA ALA A 137 -17.91 -11.36 -8.66
C ALA A 137 -17.19 -12.38 -7.78
N ALA A 138 -16.22 -13.13 -8.32
CA ALA A 138 -15.44 -14.09 -7.55
C ALA A 138 -14.66 -13.41 -6.41
N VAL A 139 -14.04 -12.26 -6.68
CA VAL A 139 -13.30 -11.45 -5.67
C VAL A 139 -14.21 -11.04 -4.52
N MET A 140 -15.47 -10.69 -4.76
CA MET A 140 -16.43 -10.36 -3.67
C MET A 140 -16.65 -11.55 -2.74
N TYR A 141 -16.86 -12.75 -3.28
CA TYR A 141 -17.05 -13.97 -2.47
C TYR A 141 -15.77 -14.34 -1.71
N ILE A 142 -14.61 -14.22 -2.36
CA ILE A 142 -13.30 -14.46 -1.73
C ILE A 142 -13.05 -13.48 -0.58
N ALA A 143 -13.31 -12.19 -0.79
CA ALA A 143 -13.17 -11.18 0.24
C ALA A 143 -14.13 -11.44 1.43
N ALA A 144 -15.35 -11.92 1.18
CA ALA A 144 -16.29 -12.33 2.21
C ALA A 144 -15.79 -13.57 2.98
N TYR A 145 -15.28 -14.58 2.28
CA TYR A 145 -14.70 -15.78 2.89
C TYR A 145 -13.50 -15.45 3.78
N LEU A 146 -12.61 -14.56 3.33
CA LEU A 146 -11.42 -14.13 4.07
C LEU A 146 -11.67 -12.99 5.06
N SER A 147 -12.90 -12.53 5.22
CA SER A 147 -13.22 -11.28 5.93
C SER A 147 -12.72 -11.24 7.38
N GLU A 148 -12.74 -12.34 8.11
CA GLU A 148 -12.25 -12.42 9.49
C GLU A 148 -10.73 -12.24 9.55
N ASP A 149 -9.99 -12.98 8.72
CA ASP A 149 -8.53 -12.91 8.70
C ASP A 149 -8.03 -11.57 8.15
N LEU A 150 -8.68 -11.05 7.10
CA LEU A 150 -8.38 -9.72 6.55
C LEU A 150 -8.70 -8.60 7.56
N GLY A 151 -9.74 -8.76 8.37
CA GLY A 151 -10.07 -7.84 9.45
C GLY A 151 -8.95 -7.77 10.48
N LYS A 152 -8.47 -8.90 10.96
CA LYS A 152 -7.36 -8.98 11.92
C LYS A 152 -6.08 -8.33 11.35
N ILE A 153 -5.73 -8.66 10.11
CA ILE A 153 -4.56 -8.09 9.42
C ILE A 153 -4.69 -6.57 9.29
N LYS A 154 -5.89 -6.09 8.92
CA LYS A 154 -6.18 -4.66 8.81
C LYS A 154 -6.01 -3.93 10.13
N ASP A 155 -6.54 -4.49 11.22
CA ASP A 155 -6.48 -3.91 12.55
C ASP A 155 -5.03 -3.86 13.07
N GLU A 156 -4.28 -4.94 12.91
CA GLU A 156 -2.85 -4.99 13.28
C GLU A 156 -2.02 -3.97 12.48
N LYS A 157 -2.22 -3.91 11.16
CA LYS A 157 -1.56 -2.94 10.28
C LYS A 157 -1.90 -1.50 10.70
N GLN A 158 -3.16 -1.21 10.92
CA GLN A 158 -3.60 0.12 11.36
C GLN A 158 -2.94 0.49 12.69
N LYS A 159 -2.92 -0.42 13.65
CA LYS A 159 -2.25 -0.21 14.95
C LYS A 159 -0.75 0.06 14.79
N GLN A 160 -0.06 -0.71 13.96
CA GLN A 160 1.35 -0.52 13.66
C GLN A 160 1.63 0.87 13.07
N ILE A 161 0.83 1.29 12.08
CA ILE A 161 0.95 2.61 11.45
C ILE A 161 0.68 3.72 12.46
N ASP A 162 -0.38 3.61 13.26
CA ASP A 162 -0.76 4.61 14.26
C ASP A 162 0.33 4.76 15.34
N GLU A 163 0.90 3.66 15.82
CA GLU A 163 1.99 3.66 16.80
C GLU A 163 3.25 4.31 16.22
N PHE A 164 3.62 3.95 14.99
CA PHE A 164 4.76 4.54 14.29
C PHE A 164 4.59 6.05 14.10
N VAL A 165 3.43 6.49 13.61
CA VAL A 165 3.15 7.91 13.42
C VAL A 165 3.06 8.64 14.75
N ARG A 166 2.48 8.03 15.79
CA ARG A 166 2.37 8.66 17.12
C ARG A 166 3.72 8.94 17.74
N HIS A 167 4.64 7.97 17.68
CA HIS A 167 5.88 8.00 18.46
C HIS A 167 7.11 8.42 17.68
N LYS A 168 7.16 8.11 16.36
CA LYS A 168 8.37 8.33 15.56
C LYS A 168 8.22 9.39 14.48
N LYS A 169 7.04 9.49 13.87
CA LYS A 169 6.80 10.38 12.71
C LYS A 169 5.49 11.18 12.85
N PRO A 170 5.38 12.04 13.87
CA PRO A 170 4.14 12.76 14.17
C PRO A 170 3.69 13.72 13.05
N GLN A 171 4.57 14.06 12.10
CA GLN A 171 4.24 14.86 10.92
C GLN A 171 3.17 14.21 10.03
N TYR A 172 3.05 12.87 10.00
CA TYR A 172 2.03 12.19 9.17
C TYR A 172 0.66 12.05 9.85
N ARG A 173 0.46 12.56 11.07
CA ARG A 173 -0.84 12.48 11.78
C ARG A 173 -1.98 13.08 10.96
N TYR A 174 -1.73 14.20 10.30
CA TYR A 174 -2.73 14.85 9.48
C TYR A 174 -3.14 14.01 8.27
N LEU A 175 -2.17 13.34 7.62
CA LEU A 175 -2.41 12.44 6.50
C LEU A 175 -3.39 11.34 6.92
N LEU A 176 -3.14 10.65 8.02
CA LEU A 176 -4.00 9.58 8.55
C LEU A 176 -5.37 10.08 9.01
N ASN A 177 -5.46 11.31 9.49
CA ASN A 177 -6.73 11.90 9.91
C ASN A 177 -7.66 12.22 8.73
N HIS A 178 -7.11 12.66 7.62
CA HIS A 178 -7.86 13.15 6.46
C HIS A 178 -7.97 12.12 5.31
N ARG A 179 -7.03 11.20 5.20
CA ARG A 179 -6.94 10.20 4.13
C ARG A 179 -6.99 8.78 4.71
N LYS A 180 -8.19 8.33 5.08
CA LYS A 180 -8.37 6.96 5.62
C LYS A 180 -8.02 5.87 4.61
N ASP A 181 -8.10 6.16 3.32
CA ASP A 181 -7.66 5.28 2.23
C ASP A 181 -6.15 4.96 2.25
N VAL A 182 -5.34 5.76 2.93
CA VAL A 182 -3.90 5.52 3.08
C VAL A 182 -3.62 4.19 3.78
N TYR A 183 -4.42 3.82 4.79
CA TYR A 183 -4.25 2.53 5.44
C TYR A 183 -4.38 1.35 4.47
N ASP A 184 -5.29 1.41 3.52
CA ASP A 184 -5.51 0.33 2.55
C ASP A 184 -4.41 0.28 1.47
N LYS A 185 -3.78 1.41 1.17
CA LYS A 185 -2.70 1.54 0.17
C LYS A 185 -1.33 1.10 0.67
N ILE A 186 -1.09 1.14 1.98
CA ILE A 186 0.18 0.71 2.57
C ILE A 186 0.22 -0.81 2.64
N PRO A 187 1.28 -1.48 2.11
CA PRO A 187 1.45 -2.92 2.22
C PRO A 187 1.61 -3.41 3.65
N VAL A 188 1.29 -4.69 3.89
CA VAL A 188 1.38 -5.32 5.22
C VAL A 188 2.83 -5.66 5.58
N GLY A 189 3.18 -5.55 6.87
CA GLY A 189 4.44 -6.06 7.45
C GLY A 189 5.69 -5.37 6.89
N LEU A 190 5.64 -4.05 6.75
CA LEU A 190 6.79 -3.24 6.37
C LEU A 190 7.73 -3.01 7.57
N SER A 191 9.04 -2.87 7.28
CA SER A 191 9.97 -2.29 8.26
C SER A 191 9.66 -0.80 8.45
N GLU A 192 10.16 -0.21 9.54
CA GLU A 192 9.91 1.20 9.86
C GLU A 192 10.42 2.15 8.76
N GLU A 193 11.60 1.84 8.17
CA GLU A 193 12.17 2.65 7.09
C GLU A 193 11.31 2.59 5.82
N ARG A 194 10.75 1.41 5.51
CA ARG A 194 9.86 1.24 4.37
C ARG A 194 8.49 1.87 4.63
N LEU A 195 8.01 1.80 5.86
CA LEU A 195 6.77 2.45 6.26
C LEU A 195 6.88 3.98 6.15
N ASP A 196 8.01 4.57 6.59
CA ASP A 196 8.29 5.99 6.40
C ASP A 196 8.26 6.40 4.91
N LEU A 197 8.92 5.59 4.07
CA LEU A 197 8.93 5.83 2.63
C LEU A 197 7.52 5.75 2.00
N GLU A 198 6.71 4.78 2.40
CA GLU A 198 5.34 4.65 1.89
C GLU A 198 4.44 5.79 2.35
N LEU A 199 4.55 6.21 3.62
CA LEU A 199 3.83 7.39 4.12
C LEU A 199 4.23 8.65 3.37
N TYR A 200 5.52 8.85 3.09
CA TYR A 200 6.02 9.96 2.29
C TYR A 200 5.44 9.93 0.86
N LYS A 201 5.40 8.78 0.21
CA LYS A 201 4.78 8.65 -1.12
C LYS A 201 3.30 9.01 -1.11
N GLN A 202 2.56 8.60 -0.07
CA GLN A 202 1.14 8.93 0.06
C GLN A 202 0.93 10.43 0.29
N GLU A 203 1.82 11.08 1.02
CA GLU A 203 1.84 12.54 1.20
C GLU A 203 2.08 13.26 -0.12
N GLN A 204 3.12 12.89 -0.87
CA GLN A 204 3.42 13.45 -2.18
C GLN A 204 2.27 13.24 -3.18
N GLN A 205 1.64 12.08 -3.15
CA GLN A 205 0.47 11.83 -4.00
C GLN A 205 -0.70 12.77 -3.64
N TRP A 206 -0.92 13.01 -2.36
CA TRP A 206 -1.95 13.95 -1.94
C TRP A 206 -1.67 15.39 -2.37
N GLU A 207 -0.42 15.84 -2.29
CA GLU A 207 -0.01 17.15 -2.82
C GLU A 207 -0.30 17.27 -4.32
N LEU A 208 0.01 16.22 -5.08
CA LEU A 208 -0.31 16.16 -6.51
C LEU A 208 -1.82 16.20 -6.78
N ASP A 209 -2.61 15.47 -5.99
CA ASP A 209 -4.07 15.46 -6.10
C ASP A 209 -4.64 16.88 -5.87
N ILE A 210 -4.12 17.61 -4.86
CA ILE A 210 -4.51 19.01 -4.57
C ILE A 210 -4.12 19.93 -5.73
N ALA A 211 -2.92 19.78 -6.29
CA ALA A 211 -2.47 20.57 -7.45
C ALA A 211 -3.36 20.33 -8.67
N GLN A 212 -3.78 19.08 -8.91
CA GLN A 212 -4.72 18.75 -9.99
C GLN A 212 -6.12 19.32 -9.75
N GLN A 213 -6.61 19.31 -8.50
CA GLN A 213 -7.89 19.94 -8.15
C GLN A 213 -7.86 21.44 -8.46
N LYS A 214 -6.74 22.12 -8.15
CA LYS A 214 -6.56 23.55 -8.50
C LYS A 214 -6.73 23.79 -9.98
N VAL A 215 -6.06 23.00 -10.83
CA VAL A 215 -6.16 23.14 -12.30
C VAL A 215 -7.62 22.96 -12.76
N LYS A 216 -8.32 21.94 -12.26
CA LYS A 216 -9.73 21.71 -12.60
C LYS A 216 -10.65 22.89 -12.18
N ILE A 217 -10.37 23.52 -11.04
CA ILE A 217 -11.11 24.71 -10.58
C ILE A 217 -10.87 25.89 -11.54
N GLU A 218 -9.61 26.12 -11.90
CA GLU A 218 -9.24 27.21 -12.85
C GLU A 218 -9.88 27.00 -14.23
N GLU A 219 -9.95 25.77 -14.73
CA GLU A 219 -10.64 25.45 -15.98
C GLU A 219 -12.14 25.70 -15.89
N LYS A 220 -12.82 25.19 -14.86
CA LYS A 220 -14.26 25.43 -14.66
C LYS A 220 -14.61 26.90 -14.44
N GLN A 221 -13.72 27.67 -13.83
CA GLN A 221 -13.89 29.11 -13.67
C GLN A 221 -13.88 29.85 -15.01
N LYS A 222 -13.02 29.43 -15.95
CA LYS A 222 -12.96 29.97 -17.32
C LYS A 222 -14.21 29.66 -18.14
N GLU A 223 -14.83 28.51 -17.90
CA GLU A 223 -16.07 28.07 -18.58
C GLU A 223 -17.34 28.78 -18.06
N SER A 224 -17.24 29.80 -17.24
CA SER A 224 -18.37 30.54 -16.63
C SER A 224 -19.28 29.68 -15.72
N ALA A 225 -18.80 28.52 -15.26
CA ALA A 225 -19.54 27.63 -14.39
C ALA A 225 -19.35 27.94 -12.88
N ALA A 226 -18.75 29.09 -12.54
CA ALA A 226 -18.29 29.46 -11.20
C ALA A 226 -19.40 29.54 -10.11
N ASN A 227 -20.66 29.58 -10.50
CA ASN A 227 -21.79 29.68 -9.56
C ASN A 227 -22.65 28.41 -9.50
N THR A 228 -22.14 27.29 -10.00
CA THR A 228 -22.87 26.02 -9.90
C THR A 228 -22.64 25.36 -8.54
N PRO A 229 -23.61 24.62 -7.96
CA PRO A 229 -23.42 23.89 -6.72
C PRO A 229 -22.21 22.95 -6.76
N GLN A 230 -21.97 22.30 -7.91
CA GLN A 230 -20.82 21.41 -8.12
C GLN A 230 -19.47 22.14 -8.09
N PHE A 231 -19.42 23.39 -8.59
CA PHE A 231 -18.22 24.20 -8.48
C PHE A 231 -17.93 24.59 -7.03
N MET A 232 -18.97 25.00 -6.29
CA MET A 232 -18.82 25.38 -4.87
C MET A 232 -18.39 24.21 -4.01
N GLU A 233 -18.89 23.01 -4.26
CA GLU A 233 -18.47 21.79 -3.58
C GLU A 233 -16.98 21.50 -3.83
N LEU A 234 -16.55 21.47 -5.09
CA LEU A 234 -15.15 21.27 -5.49
C LEU A 234 -14.22 22.33 -4.90
N PHE A 235 -14.65 23.59 -4.89
CA PHE A 235 -13.89 24.71 -4.32
C PHE A 235 -13.73 24.57 -2.80
N ASN A 236 -14.78 24.22 -2.09
CA ASN A 236 -14.74 24.00 -0.64
C ASN A 236 -13.85 22.81 -0.26
N GLU A 237 -13.94 21.73 -1.02
CA GLU A 237 -13.05 20.55 -0.84
C GLU A 237 -11.58 20.93 -1.04
N TYR A 238 -11.27 21.68 -2.10
CA TYR A 238 -9.91 22.19 -2.35
C TYR A 238 -9.41 23.09 -1.21
N CYS A 239 -10.22 24.06 -0.78
CA CYS A 239 -9.85 24.96 0.33
C CYS A 239 -9.57 24.18 1.63
N SER A 240 -10.39 23.17 1.92
CA SER A 240 -10.19 22.29 3.06
C SER A 240 -8.86 21.53 2.95
N SER A 241 -8.57 20.93 1.79
CA SER A 241 -7.34 20.16 1.52
C SER A 241 -6.09 21.03 1.63
N VAL A 242 -6.11 22.26 1.07
CA VAL A 242 -5.00 23.22 1.18
C VAL A 242 -4.75 23.62 2.64
N THR A 243 -5.82 23.87 3.41
CA THR A 243 -5.68 24.22 4.83
C THR A 243 -5.03 23.08 5.62
N GLN A 244 -5.42 21.85 5.35
CA GLN A 244 -4.87 20.65 5.98
C GLN A 244 -3.39 20.46 5.63
N LEU A 245 -3.03 20.60 4.35
CA LEU A 245 -1.64 20.52 3.89
C LEU A 245 -0.76 21.60 4.54
N SER A 246 -1.28 22.82 4.67
CA SER A 246 -0.56 23.92 5.34
C SER A 246 -0.32 23.63 6.82
N GLN A 247 -1.28 23.02 7.51
CA GLN A 247 -1.10 22.59 8.90
C GLN A 247 -0.06 21.49 9.03
N ALA A 248 0.02 20.60 8.06
CA ALA A 248 1.02 19.56 8.01
C ALA A 248 2.43 20.11 7.85
N SER A 249 2.62 20.97 6.86
CA SER A 249 3.92 21.63 6.62
C SER A 249 4.39 22.41 7.85
N LEU A 250 3.47 23.05 8.58
CA LEU A 250 3.79 23.68 9.86
C LEU A 250 4.21 22.67 10.93
N ALA A 251 3.52 21.54 11.02
CA ALA A 251 3.87 20.50 11.99
C ALA A 251 5.25 19.89 11.68
N GLU A 252 5.56 19.63 10.42
CA GLU A 252 6.88 19.16 9.99
C GLU A 252 7.98 20.15 10.33
N TYR A 253 7.75 21.43 10.06
CA TYR A 253 8.67 22.51 10.42
C TYR A 253 8.96 22.53 11.93
N ILE A 254 7.93 22.39 12.77
CA ILE A 254 8.08 22.33 14.24
C ILE A 254 8.87 21.08 14.67
N VAL A 255 8.59 19.91 14.08
CA VAL A 255 9.30 18.66 14.37
C VAL A 255 10.78 18.77 13.99
N ARG A 256 11.09 19.33 12.82
CA ARG A 256 12.47 19.58 12.38
C ARG A 256 13.22 20.49 13.37
N ARG A 257 12.61 21.61 13.76
CA ARG A 257 13.20 22.52 14.76
C ARG A 257 13.45 21.84 16.09
N LYS A 258 12.50 21.03 16.57
CA LYS A 258 12.67 20.26 17.80
C LYS A 258 13.87 19.30 17.72
N ALA A 259 14.01 18.56 16.61
CA ALA A 259 15.14 17.65 16.40
C ALA A 259 16.49 18.40 16.41
N VAL A 260 16.56 19.59 15.81
CA VAL A 260 17.77 20.43 15.81
C VAL A 260 18.09 20.92 17.24
N ILE A 261 17.09 21.34 18.01
CA ILE A 261 17.27 21.74 19.42
C ILE A 261 17.81 20.56 20.24
N GLU A 262 17.23 19.36 20.11
CA GLU A 262 17.68 18.17 20.83
C GLU A 262 19.14 17.79 20.45
N LEU A 263 19.54 17.99 19.19
CA LEU A 263 20.92 17.79 18.76
C LEU A 263 21.87 18.80 19.40
N LEU A 264 21.46 20.08 19.46
CA LEU A 264 22.23 21.13 20.11
C LEU A 264 22.35 20.89 21.63
N GLU A 265 21.27 20.50 22.29
CA GLU A 265 21.27 20.17 23.73
C GLU A 265 22.29 19.05 24.02
N ARG A 266 22.26 17.96 23.23
CA ARG A 266 23.24 16.86 23.36
C ARG A 266 24.67 17.32 23.07
N ALA A 267 24.88 18.23 22.13
CA ALA A 267 26.20 18.77 21.83
C ALA A 267 26.72 19.69 22.95
N LEU A 268 25.84 20.28 23.75
CA LEU A 268 26.19 21.13 24.91
C LEU A 268 26.39 20.33 26.19
N GLU A 269 25.96 19.07 26.28
CA GLU A 269 26.20 18.20 27.41
C GLU A 269 27.69 17.82 27.49
N SER A 270 28.23 17.78 28.71
CA SER A 270 29.58 17.27 28.92
C SER A 270 29.58 15.73 28.78
N THR A 271 30.60 15.16 28.17
CA THR A 271 30.85 13.71 28.19
C THR A 271 31.20 13.23 29.62
N ASP A 272 31.06 11.92 29.89
CA ASP A 272 31.42 11.31 31.18
C ASP A 272 32.85 11.65 31.66
N ASP A 273 33.76 11.98 30.72
CA ASP A 273 35.12 12.43 30.95
C ASP A 273 35.23 13.97 31.26
N GLY A 274 34.09 14.66 31.37
CA GLY A 274 34.03 16.11 31.63
C GLY A 274 34.45 16.99 30.45
N LYS A 275 34.45 16.45 29.23
CA LYS A 275 34.78 17.19 28.01
C LYS A 275 33.51 17.64 27.31
N TYR A 276 33.52 18.85 26.81
CA TYR A 276 32.47 19.38 25.93
C TYR A 276 32.72 19.08 24.47
N SER A 277 31.68 19.07 23.67
CA SER A 277 31.80 19.00 22.22
C SER A 277 32.70 20.09 21.67
N ARG A 278 33.40 19.81 20.59
CA ARG A 278 34.24 20.83 19.91
C ARG A 278 33.38 21.97 19.39
N GLU A 279 33.89 23.18 19.43
CA GLU A 279 33.24 24.36 18.87
C GLU A 279 32.76 24.16 17.44
N SER A 280 33.56 23.47 16.63
CA SER A 280 33.22 23.13 15.24
C SER A 280 31.96 22.24 15.11
N GLN A 281 31.64 21.41 16.11
CA GLN A 281 30.45 20.57 16.13
C GLN A 281 29.20 21.40 16.42
N ILE A 282 29.28 22.30 17.39
CA ILE A 282 28.19 23.23 17.72
C ILE A 282 27.96 24.18 16.54
N HIS A 283 29.05 24.70 15.99
CA HIS A 283 29.02 25.60 14.84
C HIS A 283 28.36 24.95 13.62
N SER A 284 28.68 23.66 13.33
CA SER A 284 28.09 22.94 12.21
C SER A 284 26.60 22.68 12.36
N ILE A 285 26.04 22.67 13.58
CA ILE A 285 24.59 22.56 13.80
C ILE A 285 23.89 23.88 13.41
N ILE A 286 24.52 25.02 13.65
CA ILE A 286 23.94 26.34 13.41
C ILE A 286 24.21 26.80 11.99
N CYS A 287 25.48 26.83 11.60
CA CYS A 287 25.96 27.20 10.28
C CYS A 287 27.38 26.64 10.13
N PRO A 288 27.71 25.87 9.09
CA PRO A 288 29.04 25.33 8.90
C PRO A 288 30.11 26.44 8.87
N MET A 289 31.33 26.11 9.34
CA MET A 289 32.44 27.07 9.36
C MET A 289 33.04 27.26 7.98
N GLN A 290 33.58 28.44 7.73
CA GLN A 290 34.33 28.82 6.53
C GLN A 290 33.54 28.78 5.22
N ILE A 291 32.22 28.96 5.31
CA ILE A 291 31.32 29.00 4.17
C ILE A 291 30.58 30.34 4.10
N THR A 292 29.99 30.60 2.95
CA THR A 292 29.10 31.75 2.70
C THR A 292 27.69 31.27 2.36
N SER A 293 26.72 32.19 2.41
CA SER A 293 25.36 31.94 1.94
C SER A 293 25.25 31.64 0.44
N ASP A 294 26.33 31.87 -0.34
CA ASP A 294 26.42 31.50 -1.74
C ASP A 294 26.85 30.03 -1.93
N ASP A 295 27.45 29.41 -0.90
CA ASP A 295 27.97 28.05 -0.94
C ASP A 295 26.94 26.99 -0.52
N ILE A 296 25.99 27.37 0.35
CA ILE A 296 24.95 26.49 0.85
C ILE A 296 23.57 27.15 0.81
N GLN A 297 22.55 26.32 0.68
CA GLN A 297 21.18 26.84 0.67
C GLN A 297 20.76 27.28 2.07
N PHE A 298 19.92 28.29 2.12
CA PHE A 298 19.39 28.86 3.36
C PHE A 298 18.76 27.81 4.29
N ASP A 299 18.03 26.82 3.71
CA ASP A 299 17.35 25.78 4.46
C ASP A 299 18.30 24.77 5.16
N GLU A 300 19.58 24.77 4.79
CA GLU A 300 20.62 23.96 5.41
C GLU A 300 21.24 24.64 6.64
N MET A 301 20.95 25.93 6.85
CA MET A 301 21.40 26.70 8.00
C MET A 301 20.32 26.75 9.08
N ASN A 302 20.72 26.63 10.35
CA ASN A 302 19.82 26.75 11.49
C ASN A 302 20.01 28.07 12.23
N LEU A 303 20.16 29.17 11.51
CA LEU A 303 20.41 30.53 12.06
C LEU A 303 19.28 31.02 12.96
N TRP A 304 18.07 30.48 12.80
CA TRP A 304 16.93 30.71 13.67
C TRP A 304 17.19 30.34 15.13
N LEU A 305 18.18 29.47 15.43
CA LEU A 305 18.64 29.18 16.79
C LEU A 305 19.20 30.40 17.49
N ILE A 306 19.73 31.35 16.72
CA ILE A 306 20.27 32.62 17.22
C ILE A 306 19.19 33.69 17.18
N ASP A 307 18.60 33.93 16.00
CA ASP A 307 17.52 34.89 15.79
C ASP A 307 16.76 34.53 14.49
N ASP A 308 15.41 34.46 14.56
CA ASP A 308 14.57 34.19 13.41
C ASP A 308 14.72 35.24 12.29
N ARG A 309 15.13 36.45 12.59
CA ARG A 309 15.39 37.52 11.60
C ARG A 309 16.58 37.20 10.71
N LEU A 310 17.53 36.39 11.17
CA LEU A 310 18.67 35.96 10.37
C LEU A 310 18.24 35.06 9.20
N ALA A 311 17.00 34.55 9.22
CA ALA A 311 16.41 33.87 8.07
C ALA A 311 16.27 34.74 6.81
N TYR A 312 16.29 36.06 6.97
CA TYR A 312 16.08 37.02 5.87
C TYR A 312 17.36 37.80 5.50
N HIS A 313 18.54 37.24 5.81
CA HIS A 313 19.80 37.88 5.43
C HIS A 313 19.99 37.84 3.92
N GLN A 314 20.66 38.86 3.36
CA GLN A 314 21.04 38.90 1.97
C GLN A 314 22.38 38.20 1.72
N PHE A 315 23.29 38.31 2.65
CA PHE A 315 24.60 37.68 2.61
C PHE A 315 25.04 37.31 4.04
N LEU A 316 25.65 36.15 4.20
CA LEU A 316 26.25 35.69 5.43
C LEU A 316 27.58 35.00 5.11
N ALA A 317 28.61 35.28 5.90
CA ALA A 317 29.86 34.56 5.88
C ALA A 317 30.17 34.05 7.27
N SER A 318 30.39 32.74 7.39
CA SER A 318 30.68 32.07 8.66
C SER A 318 32.18 31.86 8.82
N ASP A 319 32.74 32.37 9.91
CA ASP A 319 34.16 32.23 10.27
C ASP A 319 35.15 32.58 9.13
N GLN A 320 34.84 33.67 8.41
CA GLN A 320 35.67 34.19 7.34
C GLN A 320 36.16 35.62 7.66
N PRO A 321 37.41 35.97 7.35
CA PRO A 321 37.92 37.33 7.58
C PRO A 321 37.19 38.36 6.76
N MET A 322 36.69 39.43 7.39
CA MET A 322 35.95 40.53 6.73
C MET A 322 36.74 41.21 5.58
N LYS A 323 38.07 41.13 5.60
CA LYS A 323 38.93 41.69 4.54
C LYS A 323 38.75 41.02 3.18
N HIS A 324 38.08 39.90 3.10
CA HIS A 324 37.79 39.23 1.81
C HIS A 324 36.53 39.76 1.12
N TYR A 325 35.73 40.57 1.81
CA TYR A 325 34.49 41.14 1.27
C TYR A 325 34.61 42.64 1.14
N GLN A 326 34.50 43.15 -0.12
CA GLN A 326 34.31 44.57 -0.37
C GLN A 326 32.80 44.83 -0.40
N PHE A 327 32.31 45.60 0.56
CA PHE A 327 30.93 46.08 0.60
C PHE A 327 30.76 47.33 -0.27
#